data_04d94f372a7c7d8879bc05349de2320b
#
_entry.id   04d94f372a7c7d8879bc05349de2320b
#
_cell.length_a   1.000
_cell.length_b   1.000
_cell.length_c   1.000
_cell.angle_alpha   90.00
_cell.angle_beta   90.00
_cell.angle_gamma   90.00
#
_symmetry.space_group_name_H-M   'P 1'
#
loop_
_entity.id
_entity.type
_entity.pdbx_description
1 polymer ?
#
loop_
_entity_poly.entity_id
_entity_poly.type
_entity_poly.pdbx_seq_one_letter_code
_entity_poly.pdbx_strand_id
1 'polypeptide(L)'
;MFVQLTANMSIKRILAYGEDAHVISTRAMILQRAGYDVAHTTRAADLAPLLRGIFFDMLLMGDSLRTSENVRLVQGLRAQFPKLTIVMVQDEKDERDPWSTAFVSSGPEQIVNAARFFLEGTRKPIRENASEIKPKVMHSAAGQ
;
A
#
# COMPACT_ATOMS: atom_id res chain seq x y z
N MET A 1 -28.48 13.08 11.02
CA MET A 1 -28.05 12.82 11.03
C MET A 1 -27.02 12.18 10.87
N PHE A 2 -26.63 11.60 10.89
CA PHE A 2 -25.69 10.99 10.68
C PHE A 2 -25.06 11.09 9.45
N VAL A 3 -25.56 11.62 8.71
CA VAL A 3 -25.03 11.85 7.44
C VAL A 3 -23.72 12.54 7.44
N GLN A 4 -23.65 13.55 8.18
CA GLN A 4 -22.41 14.23 8.18
C GLN A 4 -21.34 13.42 8.83
N LEU A 5 -21.70 12.56 9.70
CA LEU A 5 -20.73 11.66 10.23
C LEU A 5 -20.11 10.89 9.15
N THR A 6 -20.92 10.42 8.26
CA THR A 6 -20.42 9.66 7.14
C THR A 6 -19.47 10.47 6.31
N ALA A 7 -19.80 11.69 6.08
CA ALA A 7 -18.95 12.53 5.28
C ALA A 7 -17.61 12.75 5.96
N ASN A 8 -17.64 12.96 7.24
CA ASN A 8 -16.42 13.18 7.97
C ASN A 8 -15.57 11.96 8.04
N MET A 9 -16.21 10.83 7.96
CA MET A 9 -15.49 9.60 8.08
C MET A 9 -15.44 8.88 6.78
N SER A 10 -15.13 9.62 5.75
CA SER A 10 -15.07 8.99 4.45
C SER A 10 -14.10 7.84 4.49
N ILE A 11 -14.53 6.76 3.89
CA ILE A 11 -13.78 5.52 3.91
C ILE A 11 -12.64 5.61 2.92
N LYS A 12 -11.47 5.26 3.39
CA LYS A 12 -10.30 5.26 2.52
C LYS A 12 -10.32 4.03 1.64
N ARG A 13 -9.80 4.18 0.45
CA ARG A 13 -9.85 3.15 -0.56
C ARG A 13 -8.47 2.65 -0.91
N ILE A 14 -8.31 1.33 -0.92
CA ILE A 14 -7.03 0.70 -1.16
C ILE A 14 -7.14 -0.22 -2.37
N LEU A 15 -6.16 -0.16 -3.24
CA LEU A 15 -6.04 -1.12 -4.33
C LEU A 15 -4.91 -2.07 -3.99
N ALA A 16 -5.23 -3.36 -3.91
CA ALA A 16 -4.24 -4.37 -3.57
C ALA A 16 -3.90 -5.18 -4.81
N TYR A 17 -2.62 -5.41 -5.02
CA TYR A 17 -2.15 -6.13 -6.18
C TYR A 17 -1.12 -7.18 -5.80
N GLY A 18 -1.23 -8.34 -6.40
CA GLY A 18 -0.25 -9.41 -6.24
C GLY A 18 -0.56 -10.50 -7.22
N GLU A 19 0.43 -11.35 -7.50
CA GLU A 19 0.25 -12.39 -8.50
C GLU A 19 -0.52 -13.58 -7.97
N ASP A 20 -0.47 -13.81 -6.67
CA ASP A 20 -1.14 -14.95 -6.07
C ASP A 20 -2.54 -14.53 -5.64
N ALA A 21 -3.55 -15.06 -6.32
CA ALA A 21 -4.93 -14.67 -6.07
C ALA A 21 -5.35 -14.93 -4.63
N HIS A 22 -4.90 -16.03 -4.07
CA HIS A 22 -5.29 -16.39 -2.71
C HIS A 22 -4.68 -15.42 -1.70
N VAL A 23 -3.43 -15.09 -1.88
CA VAL A 23 -2.76 -14.17 -0.97
C VAL A 23 -3.40 -12.79 -1.05
N ILE A 24 -3.66 -12.32 -2.27
CA ILE A 24 -4.16 -10.98 -2.40
C ILE A 24 -5.61 -10.87 -1.91
N SER A 25 -6.40 -11.90 -2.09
CA SER A 25 -7.75 -11.85 -1.59
C SER A 25 -7.76 -11.91 -0.05
N THR A 26 -6.82 -12.60 0.54
CA THR A 26 -6.71 -12.63 1.99
C THR A 26 -6.32 -11.26 2.52
N ARG A 27 -5.37 -10.61 1.87
CA ARG A 27 -4.97 -9.28 2.27
C ARG A 27 -6.11 -8.29 2.14
N ALA A 28 -6.88 -8.42 1.06
CA ALA A 28 -8.03 -7.56 0.88
C ALA A 28 -9.03 -7.73 2.02
N MET A 29 -9.27 -8.98 2.41
CA MET A 29 -10.20 -9.26 3.48
C MET A 29 -9.74 -8.67 4.80
N ILE A 30 -8.45 -8.79 5.08
CA ILE A 30 -7.89 -8.25 6.30
C ILE A 30 -8.09 -6.74 6.35
N LEU A 31 -7.83 -6.07 5.26
CA LEU A 31 -7.98 -4.62 5.20
C LEU A 31 -9.44 -4.21 5.24
N GLN A 32 -10.31 -4.98 4.61
CA GLN A 32 -11.73 -4.69 4.68
C GLN A 32 -12.24 -4.77 6.11
N ARG A 33 -11.78 -5.75 6.85
CA ARG A 33 -12.17 -5.90 8.25
C ARG A 33 -11.65 -4.76 9.09
N ALA A 34 -10.57 -4.15 8.67
CA ALA A 34 -10.03 -3.00 9.36
C ALA A 34 -10.76 -1.71 9.02
N GLY A 35 -11.71 -1.77 8.10
CA GLY A 35 -12.56 -0.62 7.80
C GLY A 35 -12.28 0.08 6.48
N TYR A 36 -11.49 -0.50 5.63
CA TYR A 36 -11.15 0.10 4.35
C TYR A 36 -11.98 -0.47 3.21
N ASP A 37 -12.13 0.31 2.17
CA ASP A 37 -12.77 -0.13 0.94
C ASP A 37 -11.65 -0.65 0.05
N VAL A 38 -11.68 -1.94 -0.27
CA VAL A 38 -10.54 -2.56 -0.94
C VAL A 38 -10.96 -3.23 -2.24
N ALA A 39 -10.27 -2.88 -3.31
CA ALA A 39 -10.36 -3.60 -4.56
C ALA A 39 -9.04 -4.34 -4.75
N HIS A 40 -9.05 -5.44 -5.47
CA HIS A 40 -7.81 -6.16 -5.70
C HIS A 40 -7.79 -6.75 -7.09
N THR A 41 -6.59 -6.97 -7.59
CA THR A 41 -6.42 -7.60 -8.89
C THR A 41 -5.10 -8.35 -8.90
N THR A 42 -5.04 -9.38 -9.74
CA THR A 42 -3.81 -10.11 -9.95
C THR A 42 -3.17 -9.78 -11.28
N ARG A 43 -3.72 -8.81 -12.00
CA ARG A 43 -3.23 -8.47 -13.32
C ARG A 43 -2.64 -7.09 -13.33
N ALA A 44 -1.36 -7.03 -13.66
CA ALA A 44 -0.67 -5.75 -13.70
C ALA A 44 -1.35 -4.79 -14.67
N ALA A 45 -1.87 -5.32 -15.77
CA ALA A 45 -2.49 -4.48 -16.78
C ALA A 45 -3.73 -3.75 -16.28
N ASP A 46 -4.33 -4.21 -15.18
CA ASP A 46 -5.51 -3.57 -14.63
C ASP A 46 -5.18 -2.36 -13.78
N LEU A 47 -3.94 -2.24 -13.34
CA LEU A 47 -3.61 -1.21 -12.35
C LEU A 47 -3.81 0.21 -12.84
N ALA A 48 -3.22 0.54 -13.97
CA ALA A 48 -3.34 1.91 -14.46
C ALA A 48 -4.79 2.28 -14.78
N PRO A 49 -5.56 1.42 -15.46
CA PRO A 49 -6.96 1.77 -15.69
C PRO A 49 -7.76 1.96 -14.41
N LEU A 50 -7.54 1.10 -13.42
CA LEU A 50 -8.26 1.25 -12.17
C LEU A 50 -7.87 2.53 -11.47
N LEU A 51 -6.60 2.84 -11.45
CA LEU A 51 -6.12 4.04 -10.79
C LEU A 51 -6.57 5.31 -11.50
N ARG A 52 -6.80 5.24 -12.80
CA ARG A 52 -7.31 6.39 -13.52
C ARG A 52 -8.81 6.56 -13.35
N GLY A 53 -9.52 5.45 -13.20
CA GLY A 53 -10.98 5.52 -13.16
C GLY A 53 -11.56 5.66 -11.77
N ILE A 54 -10.83 5.25 -10.76
CA ILE A 54 -11.30 5.28 -9.39
C ILE A 54 -10.21 5.89 -8.55
N PHE A 55 -10.61 6.75 -7.63
CA PHE A 55 -9.61 7.32 -6.73
C PHE A 55 -9.26 6.31 -5.64
N PHE A 56 -7.99 6.01 -5.52
CA PHE A 56 -7.49 5.16 -4.45
C PHE A 56 -6.53 5.96 -3.60
N ASP A 57 -6.63 5.76 -2.29
CA ASP A 57 -5.75 6.43 -1.35
C ASP A 57 -4.41 5.72 -1.23
N MET A 58 -4.35 4.46 -1.56
CA MET A 58 -3.13 3.68 -1.40
C MET A 58 -3.13 2.50 -2.35
N LEU A 59 -1.96 2.17 -2.85
CA LEU A 59 -1.74 0.96 -3.62
C LEU A 59 -0.84 0.05 -2.80
N LEU A 60 -1.31 -1.17 -2.53
CA LEU A 60 -0.54 -2.17 -1.81
C LEU A 60 -0.06 -3.19 -2.81
N MET A 61 1.25 -3.32 -2.96
CA MET A 61 1.83 -4.23 -3.95
C MET A 61 2.40 -5.46 -3.26
N GLY A 62 2.15 -6.60 -3.85
CA GLY A 62 2.56 -7.86 -3.25
C GLY A 62 4.03 -8.13 -3.35
N ASP A 63 4.47 -9.04 -2.49
CA ASP A 63 5.89 -9.35 -2.39
C ASP A 63 6.35 -10.39 -3.39
N SER A 64 5.46 -10.91 -4.20
CA SER A 64 5.89 -11.85 -5.24
C SER A 64 6.53 -11.13 -6.40
N LEU A 65 6.51 -9.82 -6.38
CA LEU A 65 7.06 -9.04 -7.47
C LEU A 65 8.47 -8.59 -7.12
N ARG A 66 9.44 -9.36 -7.50
CA ARG A 66 10.82 -9.00 -7.21
C ARG A 66 11.69 -9.12 -8.43
N THR A 67 11.13 -8.89 -9.57
CA THR A 67 11.86 -8.99 -10.81
C THR A 67 12.03 -7.58 -11.38
N SER A 68 12.78 -7.50 -12.45
CA SER A 68 12.94 -6.23 -13.10
C SER A 68 11.61 -5.75 -13.68
N GLU A 69 10.70 -6.67 -14.00
CA GLU A 69 9.38 -6.27 -14.44
C GLU A 69 8.64 -5.52 -13.38
N ASN A 70 8.83 -5.96 -12.15
CA ASN A 70 8.19 -5.34 -11.03
C ASN A 70 8.71 -3.92 -10.85
N VAL A 71 9.99 -3.74 -10.99
CA VAL A 71 10.59 -2.43 -10.87
C VAL A 71 10.02 -1.50 -11.93
N ARG A 72 9.90 -2.00 -13.16
CA ARG A 72 9.35 -1.18 -14.22
C ARG A 72 7.91 -0.83 -13.98
N LEU A 73 7.15 -1.77 -13.42
CA LEU A 73 5.75 -1.53 -13.13
C LEU A 73 5.62 -0.39 -12.13
N VAL A 74 6.36 -0.46 -11.04
CA VAL A 74 6.28 0.57 -10.02
C VAL A 74 6.75 1.92 -10.57
N GLN A 75 7.83 1.89 -11.34
CA GLN A 75 8.34 3.10 -11.95
C GLN A 75 7.29 3.76 -12.83
N GLY A 76 6.61 2.97 -13.66
CA GLY A 76 5.58 3.50 -14.54
C GLY A 76 4.41 4.06 -13.77
N LEU A 77 4.01 3.37 -12.71
CA LEU A 77 2.90 3.86 -11.91
C LEU A 77 3.26 5.15 -11.20
N ARG A 78 4.49 5.25 -10.72
CA ARG A 78 4.91 6.48 -10.07
C ARG A 78 4.94 7.65 -11.06
N ALA A 79 5.33 7.38 -12.29
CA ALA A 79 5.35 8.43 -13.31
C ALA A 79 3.94 8.93 -13.60
N GLN A 80 2.97 8.02 -13.66
CA GLN A 80 1.60 8.39 -13.96
C GLN A 80 0.85 8.96 -12.76
N PHE A 81 1.20 8.51 -11.57
CA PHE A 81 0.50 8.90 -10.36
C PHE A 81 1.51 9.37 -9.33
N PRO A 82 2.01 10.58 -9.51
CA PRO A 82 3.16 11.04 -8.69
C PRO A 82 2.87 11.15 -7.20
N LYS A 83 1.60 11.29 -6.84
CA LYS A 83 1.28 11.45 -5.42
C LYS A 83 0.68 10.21 -4.79
N LEU A 84 0.63 9.13 -5.53
CA LEU A 84 0.04 7.90 -5.02
C LEU A 84 0.91 7.30 -3.92
N THR A 85 0.27 6.88 -2.85
CA THR A 85 0.98 6.16 -1.80
C THR A 85 1.12 4.71 -2.24
N ILE A 86 2.33 4.27 -2.45
CA ILE A 86 2.62 2.91 -2.89
C ILE A 86 3.37 2.20 -1.77
N VAL A 87 2.74 1.18 -1.21
CA VAL A 87 3.34 0.40 -0.14
C VAL A 87 3.68 -0.98 -0.69
N MET A 88 4.95 -1.33 -0.62
CA MET A 88 5.42 -2.60 -1.14
C MET A 88 5.57 -3.59 0.00
N VAL A 89 4.95 -4.75 -0.15
CA VAL A 89 5.07 -5.82 0.83
C VAL A 89 6.23 -6.69 0.40
N GLN A 90 7.27 -6.73 1.20
CA GLN A 90 8.42 -7.55 0.82
C GLN A 90 9.29 -7.83 2.04
N ASP A 91 10.20 -8.79 1.89
CA ASP A 91 11.12 -9.13 2.94
C ASP A 91 12.16 -8.04 3.11
N GLU A 92 12.69 -7.95 4.28
CA GLU A 92 13.71 -6.95 4.55
C GLU A 92 14.96 -7.15 3.71
N LYS A 93 15.22 -8.38 3.32
CA LYS A 93 16.40 -8.66 2.53
C LYS A 93 16.31 -8.19 1.12
N ASP A 94 15.12 -7.98 0.63
CA ASP A 94 14.95 -7.63 -0.77
C ASP A 94 15.38 -6.21 -1.01
N GLU A 95 15.86 -5.99 -2.21
CA GLU A 95 16.22 -4.65 -2.62
C GLU A 95 15.01 -3.78 -2.69
N ARG A 96 15.17 -2.54 -2.31
CA ARG A 96 14.06 -1.59 -2.31
C ARG A 96 14.16 -0.69 -3.51
N ASP A 97 13.03 -0.52 -4.16
CA ASP A 97 12.98 0.36 -5.31
C ASP A 97 12.87 1.82 -4.84
N PRO A 98 13.25 2.76 -5.69
CA PRO A 98 13.20 4.17 -5.30
C PRO A 98 11.84 4.83 -5.49
N TRP A 99 10.86 4.11 -6.01
CA TRP A 99 9.57 4.73 -6.34
C TRP A 99 8.46 4.41 -5.37
N SER A 100 8.59 3.36 -4.58
CA SER A 100 7.57 3.02 -3.58
C SER A 100 7.66 4.00 -2.42
N THR A 101 6.51 4.25 -1.81
CA THR A 101 6.46 5.14 -0.66
C THR A 101 7.07 4.50 0.56
N ALA A 102 6.81 3.20 0.74
CA ALA A 102 7.28 2.51 1.93
C ALA A 102 7.32 1.02 1.68
N PHE A 103 7.97 0.32 2.58
CA PHE A 103 8.09 -1.13 2.53
C PHE A 103 7.63 -1.71 3.84
N VAL A 104 6.91 -2.82 3.79
CA VAL A 104 6.35 -3.40 4.99
C VAL A 104 6.41 -4.92 4.89
N SER A 105 6.52 -5.57 6.04
CA SER A 105 6.51 -7.03 6.09
C SER A 105 5.13 -7.56 5.79
N SER A 106 5.06 -8.84 5.46
CA SER A 106 3.81 -9.42 4.98
C SER A 106 2.83 -9.80 6.07
N GLY A 107 3.15 -9.62 7.35
CA GLY A 107 2.23 -9.99 8.41
C GLY A 107 0.96 -9.18 8.38
N PRO A 108 -0.16 -9.76 8.83
CA PRO A 108 -1.43 -9.04 8.81
C PRO A 108 -1.41 -7.75 9.61
N GLU A 109 -0.78 -7.77 10.76
CA GLU A 109 -0.71 -6.58 11.59
C GLU A 109 0.11 -5.49 10.94
N GLN A 110 1.21 -5.88 10.31
CA GLN A 110 2.07 -4.91 9.67
C GLN A 110 1.35 -4.23 8.51
N ILE A 111 0.58 -4.99 7.77
CA ILE A 111 -0.16 -4.44 6.65
C ILE A 111 -1.23 -3.48 7.12
N VAL A 112 -1.97 -3.85 8.15
CA VAL A 112 -3.00 -2.97 8.68
C VAL A 112 -2.38 -1.71 9.28
N ASN A 113 -1.27 -1.87 9.99
CA ASN A 113 -0.61 -0.71 10.58
C ASN A 113 -0.08 0.24 9.53
N ALA A 114 0.42 -0.30 8.42
CA ALA A 114 0.87 0.56 7.33
C ALA A 114 -0.30 1.37 6.77
N ALA A 115 -1.45 0.72 6.58
CA ALA A 115 -2.61 1.43 6.09
C ALA A 115 -3.01 2.54 7.06
N ARG A 116 -3.04 2.25 8.33
CA ARG A 116 -3.40 3.26 9.32
C ARG A 116 -2.42 4.40 9.33
N PHE A 117 -1.15 4.07 9.23
CA PHE A 117 -0.13 5.11 9.25
C PHE A 117 -0.28 6.07 8.07
N PHE A 118 -0.42 5.52 6.87
CA PHE A 118 -0.44 6.37 5.69
C PHE A 118 -1.80 6.99 5.41
N LEU A 119 -2.88 6.35 5.84
CA LEU A 119 -4.21 6.83 5.51
C LEU A 119 -4.88 7.59 6.64
N GLU A 120 -4.48 7.33 7.86
CA GLU A 120 -5.12 7.96 9.00
C GLU A 120 -4.18 8.75 9.88
N GLY A 121 -2.89 8.64 9.62
CA GLY A 121 -1.93 9.38 10.41
C GLY A 121 -1.83 8.92 11.85
N THR A 122 -2.20 7.68 12.11
CA THR A 122 -2.13 7.14 13.45
C THR A 122 -0.69 6.96 13.88
N ARG A 123 -0.39 7.33 15.10
CA ARG A 123 0.97 7.23 15.53
C ARG A 123 1.27 6.13 16.50
N LYS A 124 0.36 5.92 17.43
CA LYS A 124 0.63 4.97 18.43
C LYS A 124 0.94 3.60 17.97
N PRO A 125 0.15 2.99 17.17
CA PRO A 125 0.45 1.62 16.76
C PRO A 125 1.69 1.54 15.94
N ILE A 126 2.10 2.63 15.42
CA ILE A 126 3.25 2.63 14.54
C ILE A 126 4.54 2.51 15.29
N ARG A 127 4.57 3.00 16.48
CA ARG A 127 5.79 2.98 17.23
C ARG A 127 6.45 1.64 17.26
N GLU A 128 5.71 0.63 17.55
CA GLU A 128 6.30 -0.67 17.65
C GLU A 128 6.65 -1.27 16.34
N ASN A 129 6.01 -0.80 15.32
CA ASN A 129 6.23 -1.35 14.00
C ASN A 129 7.02 -0.42 13.11
N ALA A 130 7.58 0.60 13.69
CA ALA A 130 8.30 1.58 12.89
C ALA A 130 9.44 0.96 12.11
N SER A 131 10.05 -0.05 12.67
CA SER A 131 11.16 -0.68 11.97
C SER A 131 10.69 -1.40 10.73
N GLU A 132 9.41 -1.72 10.66
CA GLU A 132 8.89 -2.43 9.51
C GLU A 132 8.31 -1.52 8.47
N ILE A 133 7.98 -0.30 8.84
CA ILE A 133 7.47 0.67 7.91
C ILE A 133 8.56 1.68 7.69
N LYS A 134 9.12 1.67 6.49
CA LYS A 134 10.25 2.53 6.22
C LYS A 134 9.96 3.44 5.05
N PRO A 135 9.41 4.60 5.31
CA PRO A 135 9.11 5.55 4.24
C PRO A 135 10.40 5.92 3.53
N LYS A 136 10.30 5.95 2.24
CA LYS A 136 11.45 6.22 1.44
C LYS A 136 12.11 7.54 1.78
N VAL A 137 11.33 8.55 1.90
CA VAL A 137 11.85 9.87 2.20
C VAL A 137 12.57 9.89 3.53
N MET A 138 11.96 9.30 4.53
CA MET A 138 12.58 9.26 5.81
C MET A 138 13.84 8.49 5.79
N HIS A 139 13.82 7.40 5.09
CA HIS A 139 14.98 6.58 4.99
C HIS A 139 16.14 7.35 4.40
N SER A 140 15.88 8.10 3.37
CA SER A 140 16.91 8.88 2.76
C SER A 140 17.50 9.88 3.71
N ALA A 141 16.63 10.53 4.43
CA ALA A 141 17.09 11.53 5.35
C ALA A 141 17.90 10.91 6.45
N ALA A 142 17.45 9.78 6.91
CA ALA A 142 18.16 9.16 8.00
C ALA A 142 19.48 8.60 7.55
N GLY A 143 19.58 8.32 6.31
CA GLY A 143 20.79 7.76 5.80
C GLY A 143 21.95 8.65 6.04
N GLN A 144 21.69 9.86 6.41
CA GLN A 144 22.76 10.69 6.68
C GLN A 144 23.34 10.54 7.99
#